data_32e0d643aca9e59744ff468c19114bbc
#
_entry.id   32e0d643aca9e59744ff468c19114bbc
#
_cell.length_a   1.000
_cell.length_b   1.000
_cell.length_c   1.000
_cell.angle_alpha   90.00
_cell.angle_beta   90.00
_cell.angle_gamma   90.00
#
_symmetry.space_group_name_H-M   'P 1'
#
loop_
_entity.id
_entity.type
_entity.pdbx_description
1 polymer ?
#
loop_
_entity_poly.entity_id
_entity_poly.type
_entity_poly.pdbx_seq_one_letter_code
_entity_poly.pdbx_strand_id
1 'polypeptide(L)'
;MAELDALVTTCRACPRLVAWREEVAAHPRAAFAGQTYWGKPVPGFGPPDARILIVGLAPAAHGANRTGRMFTGDRSGDFLFAALHRAGMASSAHAVSADDGLRLTDVRITSPVHCAPPQNKPTVGERDNCAPYLERELELMAPTLRVAIVLGAFGWQALLGSLERSGWAIGRPRPKFGHGCVAAVSRGAQQLSLLGCFHVSQQNTFTGRLTPAMLDDVIAQAKSLAGMSG
;
A
#
# COMPACT_ATOMS: atom_id res chain seq x y z
N MET A 1 -10.34 -8.40 -10.03
CA MET A 1 -9.52 -7.23 -9.63
C MET A 1 -9.97 -5.95 -10.34
N ALA A 2 -10.07 -5.88 -11.65
CA ALA A 2 -10.48 -4.66 -12.37
C ALA A 2 -11.82 -4.07 -11.90
N GLU A 3 -12.81 -4.91 -11.60
CA GLU A 3 -14.10 -4.46 -11.06
C GLU A 3 -13.94 -3.83 -9.66
N LEU A 4 -13.08 -4.40 -8.81
CA LEU A 4 -12.78 -3.84 -7.50
C LEU A 4 -12.10 -2.48 -7.64
N ASP A 5 -11.10 -2.38 -8.52
CA ASP A 5 -10.38 -1.13 -8.78
C ASP A 5 -11.35 -0.02 -9.29
N ALA A 6 -12.31 -0.39 -10.16
CA ALA A 6 -13.37 0.52 -10.61
C ALA A 6 -14.29 0.97 -9.46
N LEU A 7 -14.73 0.04 -8.59
CA LEU A 7 -15.56 0.36 -7.42
C LEU A 7 -14.84 1.29 -6.46
N VAL A 8 -13.55 1.06 -6.18
CA VAL A 8 -12.74 1.94 -5.35
C VAL A 8 -12.76 3.36 -5.88
N THR A 9 -12.56 3.57 -7.19
CA THR A 9 -12.43 4.92 -7.77
C THR A 9 -13.70 5.76 -7.68
N THR A 10 -14.87 5.15 -7.50
CA THR A 10 -16.17 5.83 -7.40
C THR A 10 -16.62 6.08 -5.95
N CYS A 11 -15.87 5.59 -4.95
CA CYS A 11 -16.25 5.65 -3.54
C CYS A 11 -16.30 7.09 -3.00
N ARG A 12 -17.37 7.37 -2.23
CA ARG A 12 -17.59 8.67 -1.53
C ARG A 12 -18.05 8.48 -0.08
N ALA A 13 -17.74 7.33 0.54
CA ALA A 13 -18.24 6.94 1.87
C ALA A 13 -17.71 7.80 3.04
N CYS A 14 -16.59 8.54 2.85
CA CYS A 14 -15.95 9.34 3.90
C CYS A 14 -15.99 10.83 3.54
N PRO A 15 -17.01 11.61 4.01
CA PRO A 15 -17.19 13.01 3.60
C PRO A 15 -15.95 13.89 3.82
N ARG A 16 -15.22 13.72 4.95
CA ARG A 16 -13.99 14.47 5.24
C ARG A 16 -12.89 14.20 4.22
N LEU A 17 -12.72 12.95 3.81
CA LEU A 17 -11.70 12.58 2.82
C LEU A 17 -12.11 13.03 1.42
N VAL A 18 -13.39 12.94 1.08
CA VAL A 18 -13.93 13.43 -0.20
C VAL A 18 -13.67 14.93 -0.32
N ALA A 19 -14.09 15.72 0.68
CA ALA A 19 -13.87 17.16 0.68
C ALA A 19 -12.38 17.51 0.54
N TRP A 20 -11.51 16.87 1.31
CA TRP A 20 -10.09 17.17 1.29
C TRP A 20 -9.40 16.80 -0.04
N ARG A 21 -9.64 15.60 -0.57
CA ARG A 21 -8.99 15.17 -1.83
C ARG A 21 -9.43 16.02 -3.02
N GLU A 22 -10.71 16.43 -3.06
CA GLU A 22 -11.27 17.28 -4.11
C GLU A 22 -10.80 18.73 -3.96
N GLU A 23 -10.73 19.26 -2.74
CA GLU A 23 -10.15 20.58 -2.45
C GLU A 23 -8.69 20.67 -2.90
N VAL A 24 -7.87 19.67 -2.55
CA VAL A 24 -6.47 19.61 -2.99
C VAL A 24 -6.35 19.50 -4.51
N ALA A 25 -7.28 18.81 -5.16
CA ALA A 25 -7.30 18.69 -6.63
C ALA A 25 -7.72 19.99 -7.32
N ALA A 26 -8.65 20.75 -6.72
CA ALA A 26 -9.09 22.05 -7.22
C ALA A 26 -8.03 23.15 -7.04
N HIS A 27 -7.17 23.01 -6.00
CA HIS A 27 -6.17 24.00 -5.63
C HIS A 27 -4.75 23.37 -5.60
N PRO A 28 -4.16 23.05 -6.77
CA PRO A 28 -2.82 22.48 -6.86
C PRO A 28 -1.77 23.40 -6.22
N ARG A 29 -0.74 22.78 -5.62
CA ARG A 29 0.44 23.54 -5.19
C ARG A 29 1.15 24.19 -6.38
N ALA A 30 1.82 25.32 -6.17
CA ALA A 30 2.57 26.04 -7.20
C ALA A 30 3.53 25.13 -7.99
N ALA A 31 4.20 24.20 -7.32
CA ALA A 31 5.10 23.23 -7.95
C ALA A 31 4.40 22.29 -8.96
N PHE A 32 3.07 22.19 -8.92
CA PHE A 32 2.25 21.34 -9.78
C PHE A 32 1.19 22.16 -10.53
N ALA A 33 1.39 23.49 -10.65
CA ALA A 33 0.49 24.35 -11.39
C ALA A 33 0.32 23.86 -12.84
N GLY A 34 -0.91 23.86 -13.33
CA GLY A 34 -1.24 23.36 -14.68
C GLY A 34 -1.39 21.85 -14.79
N GLN A 35 -1.11 21.06 -13.75
CA GLN A 35 -1.37 19.63 -13.74
C GLN A 35 -2.81 19.34 -13.30
N THR A 36 -3.49 18.45 -14.02
CA THR A 36 -4.79 17.91 -13.61
C THR A 36 -4.55 16.83 -12.56
N TYR A 37 -5.11 17.00 -11.36
CA TYR A 37 -5.08 15.99 -10.32
C TYR A 37 -6.13 14.92 -10.56
N TRP A 38 -5.82 13.69 -10.19
CA TRP A 38 -6.76 12.58 -10.16
C TRP A 38 -7.96 12.87 -9.24
N GLY A 39 -7.72 13.32 -8.01
CA GLY A 39 -8.73 13.80 -7.05
C GLY A 39 -9.78 12.75 -6.61
N LYS A 40 -9.57 11.48 -6.91
CA LYS A 40 -10.47 10.35 -6.61
C LYS A 40 -9.77 9.34 -5.70
N PRO A 41 -10.48 8.33 -5.14
CA PRO A 41 -9.81 7.22 -4.47
C PRO A 41 -8.83 6.54 -5.43
N VAL A 42 -7.70 6.13 -4.89
CA VAL A 42 -6.62 5.51 -5.67
C VAL A 42 -6.73 3.99 -5.54
N PRO A 43 -6.90 3.23 -6.62
CA PRO A 43 -6.98 1.78 -6.58
C PRO A 43 -5.63 1.15 -6.28
N GLY A 44 -5.60 -0.16 -6.03
CA GLY A 44 -4.36 -0.92 -5.92
C GLY A 44 -3.59 -0.92 -7.25
N PHE A 45 -2.27 -1.18 -7.18
CA PHE A 45 -1.38 -1.19 -8.34
C PHE A 45 -0.53 -2.46 -8.38
N GLY A 46 -0.51 -3.13 -9.50
CA GLY A 46 0.23 -4.36 -9.75
C GLY A 46 -0.67 -5.53 -10.15
N PRO A 47 -0.09 -6.69 -10.54
CA PRO A 47 -0.82 -7.83 -11.02
C PRO A 47 -1.74 -8.44 -9.95
N PRO A 48 -2.91 -8.97 -10.35
CA PRO A 48 -3.90 -9.54 -9.40
C PRO A 48 -3.45 -10.86 -8.78
N ASP A 49 -2.54 -11.56 -9.41
CA ASP A 49 -1.97 -12.85 -9.04
C ASP A 49 -0.61 -12.73 -8.34
N ALA A 50 -0.24 -11.54 -7.89
CA ALA A 50 1.00 -11.29 -7.16
C ALA A 50 1.13 -12.16 -5.91
N ARG A 51 2.32 -12.65 -5.65
CA ARG A 51 2.65 -13.42 -4.44
C ARG A 51 2.94 -12.53 -3.22
N ILE A 52 3.27 -11.26 -3.45
CA ILE A 52 3.57 -10.27 -2.41
C ILE A 52 2.58 -9.10 -2.51
N LEU A 53 1.97 -8.74 -1.38
CA LEU A 53 1.17 -7.52 -1.23
C LEU A 53 1.92 -6.51 -0.37
N ILE A 54 2.08 -5.28 -0.85
CA ILE A 54 2.58 -4.17 -0.03
C ILE A 54 1.38 -3.34 0.44
N VAL A 55 1.23 -3.21 1.75
CA VAL A 55 0.15 -2.46 2.38
C VAL A 55 0.70 -1.15 2.95
N GLY A 56 0.33 -0.02 2.34
CA GLY A 56 0.74 1.32 2.78
C GLY A 56 -0.12 1.89 3.91
N LEU A 57 -0.25 3.22 3.92
CA LEU A 57 -1.09 3.97 4.85
C LEU A 57 -2.34 4.52 4.15
N ALA A 58 -2.12 5.42 3.21
CA ALA A 58 -3.11 6.14 2.41
C ALA A 58 -2.40 6.93 1.30
N PRO A 59 -3.11 7.34 0.22
CA PRO A 59 -2.57 8.23 -0.80
C PRO A 59 -2.07 9.55 -0.22
N ALA A 60 -0.90 10.02 -0.66
CA ALA A 60 -0.43 11.36 -0.35
C ALA A 60 -1.18 12.40 -1.20
N ALA A 61 -1.50 13.56 -0.60
CA ALA A 61 -2.31 14.61 -1.22
C ALA A 61 -1.73 15.11 -2.57
N HIS A 62 -0.41 15.24 -2.66
CA HIS A 62 0.30 15.71 -3.87
C HIS A 62 1.11 14.60 -4.58
N GLY A 63 1.03 13.36 -4.09
CA GLY A 63 1.54 12.15 -4.71
C GLY A 63 0.43 11.38 -5.41
N ALA A 64 -0.02 10.27 -4.82
CA ALA A 64 -1.02 9.39 -5.42
C ALA A 64 -2.39 10.05 -5.66
N ASN A 65 -2.83 11.01 -4.82
CA ASN A 65 -4.04 11.78 -5.09
C ASN A 65 -3.91 12.70 -6.32
N ARG A 66 -2.68 13.09 -6.68
CA ARG A 66 -2.40 13.83 -7.90
C ARG A 66 -2.34 12.90 -9.12
N THR A 67 -1.62 11.79 -9.00
CA THR A 67 -1.27 10.94 -10.14
C THR A 67 -2.25 9.81 -10.41
N GLY A 68 -3.09 9.41 -9.45
CA GLY A 68 -4.02 8.29 -9.57
C GLY A 68 -3.40 6.91 -9.37
N ARG A 69 -2.10 6.81 -9.03
CA ARG A 69 -1.40 5.54 -8.79
C ARG A 69 -0.68 5.54 -7.44
N MET A 70 -0.78 4.44 -6.69
CA MET A 70 -0.15 4.27 -5.37
C MET A 70 1.35 4.56 -5.43
N PHE A 71 1.86 5.30 -4.44
CA PHE A 71 3.28 5.67 -4.29
C PHE A 71 3.88 6.34 -5.54
N THR A 72 3.12 7.11 -6.29
CA THR A 72 3.59 7.74 -7.52
C THR A 72 3.63 9.26 -7.40
N GLY A 73 4.76 9.85 -7.82
CA GLY A 73 4.97 11.28 -7.90
C GLY A 73 5.28 11.96 -6.56
N ASP A 74 5.83 11.21 -5.60
CA ASP A 74 6.35 11.75 -4.35
C ASP A 74 7.60 10.95 -3.86
N ARG A 75 8.30 11.51 -2.86
CA ARG A 75 9.54 10.94 -2.31
C ARG A 75 9.37 9.53 -1.72
N SER A 76 8.20 9.21 -1.19
CA SER A 76 7.92 7.86 -0.66
C SER A 76 7.89 6.84 -1.79
N GLY A 77 7.32 7.24 -2.94
CA GLY A 77 7.33 6.45 -4.16
C GLY A 77 8.74 6.26 -4.72
N ASP A 78 9.53 7.34 -4.81
CA ASP A 78 10.92 7.26 -5.27
C ASP A 78 11.71 6.23 -4.45
N PHE A 79 11.55 6.27 -3.12
CA PHE A 79 12.25 5.34 -2.23
C PHE A 79 11.79 3.88 -2.40
N LEU A 80 10.48 3.65 -2.51
CA LEU A 80 9.91 2.32 -2.65
C LEU A 80 10.23 1.70 -4.01
N PHE A 81 9.98 2.44 -5.11
CA PHE A 81 10.18 1.89 -6.45
C PHE A 81 11.66 1.68 -6.78
N ALA A 82 12.56 2.49 -6.26
CA ALA A 82 14.00 2.24 -6.40
C ALA A 82 14.40 0.89 -5.76
N ALA A 83 13.85 0.53 -4.60
CA ALA A 83 14.10 -0.74 -3.95
C ALA A 83 13.45 -1.91 -4.71
N LEU A 84 12.21 -1.76 -5.16
CA LEU A 84 11.53 -2.79 -5.97
C LEU A 84 12.24 -3.03 -7.31
N HIS A 85 12.78 -1.98 -7.94
CA HIS A 85 13.56 -2.11 -9.16
C HIS A 85 14.87 -2.87 -8.92
N ARG A 86 15.62 -2.56 -7.85
CA ARG A 86 16.81 -3.34 -7.47
C ARG A 86 16.50 -4.82 -7.22
N ALA A 87 15.33 -5.10 -6.66
CA ALA A 87 14.85 -6.45 -6.41
C ALA A 87 14.32 -7.18 -7.67
N GLY A 88 14.27 -6.53 -8.83
CA GLY A 88 13.73 -7.08 -10.08
C GLY A 88 12.19 -7.15 -10.12
N MET A 89 11.50 -6.42 -9.22
CA MET A 89 10.04 -6.45 -9.06
C MET A 89 9.33 -5.23 -9.67
N ALA A 90 10.08 -4.24 -10.14
CA ALA A 90 9.56 -3.09 -10.87
C ALA A 90 10.37 -2.86 -12.15
N SER A 91 9.70 -2.50 -13.25
CA SER A 91 10.36 -2.25 -14.55
C SER A 91 11.17 -0.95 -14.57
N SER A 92 10.99 -0.06 -13.60
CA SER A 92 11.70 1.22 -13.45
C SER A 92 11.88 1.56 -11.97
N ALA A 93 12.95 2.29 -11.66
CA ALA A 93 13.19 2.87 -10.34
C ALA A 93 12.37 4.15 -10.09
N HIS A 94 11.76 4.71 -11.13
CA HIS A 94 11.02 5.97 -11.08
C HIS A 94 9.53 5.74 -11.35
N ALA A 95 8.68 6.43 -10.58
CA ALA A 95 7.23 6.41 -10.70
C ALA A 95 6.71 7.86 -10.74
N VAL A 96 6.47 8.38 -11.94
CA VAL A 96 6.19 9.81 -12.19
C VAL A 96 4.70 10.06 -12.39
N SER A 97 4.03 9.24 -13.21
CA SER A 97 2.60 9.34 -13.54
C SER A 97 1.95 7.96 -13.64
N ALA A 98 0.63 7.89 -13.75
CA ALA A 98 -0.08 6.61 -13.87
C ALA A 98 0.17 5.92 -15.22
N ASP A 99 0.54 6.68 -16.24
CA ASP A 99 0.75 6.27 -17.63
C ASP A 99 2.23 6.23 -18.05
N ASP A 100 3.18 6.26 -17.10
CA ASP A 100 4.63 6.25 -17.37
C ASP A 100 5.19 4.87 -17.81
N GLY A 101 4.34 3.87 -17.99
CA GLY A 101 4.72 2.54 -18.43
C GLY A 101 5.34 1.65 -17.34
N LEU A 102 5.41 2.11 -16.08
CA LEU A 102 5.89 1.30 -14.96
C LEU A 102 5.02 0.06 -14.77
N ARG A 103 5.65 -1.10 -14.68
CA ARG A 103 5.02 -2.39 -14.39
C ARG A 103 5.64 -3.02 -13.17
N LEU A 104 4.82 -3.74 -12.42
CA LEU A 104 5.23 -4.57 -11.29
C LEU A 104 5.14 -6.05 -11.64
N THR A 105 6.05 -6.84 -11.10
CA THR A 105 6.10 -8.30 -11.25
C THR A 105 6.08 -8.95 -9.87
N ASP A 106 5.16 -9.89 -9.65
CA ASP A 106 5.00 -10.64 -8.38
C ASP A 106 4.68 -9.78 -7.14
N VAL A 107 4.45 -8.49 -7.30
CA VAL A 107 4.08 -7.58 -6.22
C VAL A 107 2.88 -6.71 -6.61
N ARG A 108 1.94 -6.56 -5.68
CA ARG A 108 0.84 -5.60 -5.74
C ARG A 108 0.93 -4.63 -4.56
N ILE A 109 0.55 -3.40 -4.77
CA ILE A 109 0.60 -2.33 -3.76
C ILE A 109 -0.81 -1.83 -3.51
N THR A 110 -1.20 -1.75 -2.24
CA THR A 110 -2.49 -1.21 -1.80
C THR A 110 -2.34 -0.37 -0.53
N SER A 111 -3.44 0.16 -0.03
CA SER A 111 -3.51 0.84 1.26
C SER A 111 -4.84 0.62 1.94
N PRO A 112 -4.91 0.62 3.29
CA PRO A 112 -6.15 0.43 4.03
C PRO A 112 -7.12 1.61 3.91
N VAL A 113 -6.65 2.75 3.39
CA VAL A 113 -7.48 3.92 3.07
C VAL A 113 -7.11 4.40 1.67
N HIS A 114 -8.05 4.40 0.75
CA HIS A 114 -7.84 4.71 -0.67
C HIS A 114 -7.94 6.20 -1.02
N CYS A 115 -8.25 7.07 -0.07
CA CYS A 115 -8.33 8.52 -0.25
C CYS A 115 -7.22 9.23 0.53
N ALA A 116 -6.70 10.33 -0.02
CA ALA A 116 -5.76 11.19 0.70
C ALA A 116 -6.42 11.79 1.96
N PRO A 117 -5.87 11.58 3.16
CA PRO A 117 -6.37 12.23 4.36
C PRO A 117 -5.65 13.54 4.64
N PRO A 118 -6.28 14.51 5.32
CA PRO A 118 -5.58 15.69 5.83
C PRO A 118 -4.39 15.28 6.70
N GLN A 119 -3.23 15.96 6.49
CA GLN A 119 -1.99 15.70 7.22
C GLN A 119 -1.47 14.24 7.18
N ASN A 120 -1.88 13.45 6.19
CA ASN A 120 -1.61 12.00 6.10
C ASN A 120 -2.10 11.21 7.33
N LYS A 121 -3.19 11.65 7.97
CA LYS A 121 -3.75 11.04 9.18
C LYS A 121 -5.19 10.60 8.95
N PRO A 122 -5.42 9.38 8.45
CA PRO A 122 -6.75 8.82 8.39
C PRO A 122 -7.25 8.49 9.82
N THR A 123 -8.56 8.58 10.02
CA THR A 123 -9.20 8.16 11.27
C THR A 123 -9.46 6.64 11.26
N VAL A 124 -9.74 6.09 12.44
CA VAL A 124 -10.16 4.69 12.59
C VAL A 124 -11.46 4.43 11.82
N GLY A 125 -12.45 5.33 11.89
CA GLY A 125 -13.71 5.20 11.17
C GLY A 125 -13.53 5.21 9.65
N GLU A 126 -12.61 6.03 9.12
CA GLU A 126 -12.29 6.04 7.68
C GLU A 126 -11.60 4.75 7.22
N ARG A 127 -10.71 4.21 8.06
CA ARG A 127 -10.11 2.89 7.84
C ARG A 127 -11.20 1.80 7.80
N ASP A 128 -12.12 1.83 8.75
CA ASP A 128 -13.16 0.80 8.88
C ASP A 128 -14.18 0.90 7.73
N ASN A 129 -14.54 2.12 7.30
CA ASN A 129 -15.35 2.34 6.10
C ASN A 129 -14.66 1.85 4.81
N CYS A 130 -13.33 1.90 4.76
CA CYS A 130 -12.54 1.48 3.60
C CYS A 130 -12.16 -0.01 3.63
N ALA A 131 -12.28 -0.66 4.78
CA ALA A 131 -11.86 -2.05 5.00
C ALA A 131 -12.47 -3.07 4.02
N PRO A 132 -13.75 -2.96 3.58
CA PRO A 132 -14.33 -3.90 2.61
C PRO A 132 -13.55 -4.00 1.30
N TYR A 133 -12.88 -2.94 0.85
CA TYR A 133 -12.05 -2.99 -0.36
C TYR A 133 -10.78 -3.81 -0.14
N LEU A 134 -10.08 -3.61 1.00
CA LEU A 134 -8.90 -4.41 1.36
C LEU A 134 -9.28 -5.89 1.57
N GLU A 135 -10.41 -6.16 2.22
CA GLU A 135 -10.91 -7.52 2.41
C GLU A 135 -11.18 -8.22 1.07
N ARG A 136 -11.84 -7.52 0.15
CA ARG A 136 -12.10 -8.06 -1.20
C ARG A 136 -10.82 -8.27 -2.00
N GLU A 137 -9.85 -7.37 -1.88
CA GLU A 137 -8.54 -7.52 -2.52
C GLU A 137 -7.78 -8.75 -2.00
N LEU A 138 -7.77 -8.96 -0.67
CA LEU A 138 -7.20 -10.15 -0.05
C LEU A 138 -7.87 -11.45 -0.51
N GLU A 139 -9.21 -11.46 -0.67
CA GLU A 139 -9.93 -12.61 -1.20
C GLU A 139 -9.54 -12.93 -2.64
N LEU A 140 -9.47 -11.89 -3.50
CA LEU A 140 -9.11 -12.06 -4.90
C LEU A 140 -7.66 -12.54 -5.09
N MET A 141 -6.77 -12.15 -4.19
CA MET A 141 -5.36 -12.55 -4.20
C MET A 141 -5.10 -13.87 -3.46
N ALA A 142 -6.04 -14.38 -2.68
CA ALA A 142 -5.84 -15.53 -1.79
C ALA A 142 -5.22 -16.78 -2.46
N PRO A 143 -5.48 -17.11 -3.74
CA PRO A 143 -4.87 -18.27 -4.40
C PRO A 143 -3.35 -18.16 -4.53
N THR A 144 -2.83 -16.97 -4.74
CA THR A 144 -1.40 -16.72 -5.05
C THR A 144 -0.64 -16.01 -3.94
N LEU A 145 -1.33 -15.21 -3.11
CA LEU A 145 -0.71 -14.41 -2.06
C LEU A 145 0.01 -15.29 -1.02
N ARG A 146 1.27 -14.95 -0.71
CA ARG A 146 2.11 -15.65 0.27
C ARG A 146 2.63 -14.72 1.36
N VAL A 147 2.89 -13.45 1.02
CA VAL A 147 3.49 -12.48 1.93
C VAL A 147 2.79 -11.13 1.82
N ALA A 148 2.55 -10.48 2.96
CA ALA A 148 2.15 -9.08 3.01
C ALA A 148 3.24 -8.26 3.71
N ILE A 149 3.93 -7.37 2.98
CA ILE A 149 4.81 -6.34 3.55
C ILE A 149 3.93 -5.18 4.02
N VAL A 150 4.01 -4.84 5.30
CA VAL A 150 3.13 -3.82 5.88
C VAL A 150 3.93 -2.61 6.33
N LEU A 151 3.68 -1.47 5.72
CA LEU A 151 4.41 -0.23 5.93
C LEU A 151 3.81 0.57 7.09
N GLY A 152 4.32 0.33 8.30
CA GLY A 152 3.97 1.07 9.51
C GLY A 152 2.84 0.45 10.33
N ALA A 153 2.71 0.91 11.58
CA ALA A 153 1.80 0.34 12.57
C ALA A 153 0.31 0.50 12.21
N PHE A 154 -0.08 1.59 11.53
CA PHE A 154 -1.47 1.79 11.11
C PHE A 154 -1.90 0.75 10.08
N GLY A 155 -1.08 0.52 9.05
CA GLY A 155 -1.31 -0.54 8.05
C GLY A 155 -1.35 -1.92 8.69
N TRP A 156 -0.47 -2.17 9.67
CA TRP A 156 -0.42 -3.43 10.41
C TRP A 156 -1.73 -3.73 11.14
N GLN A 157 -2.26 -2.75 11.89
CA GLN A 157 -3.52 -2.92 12.60
C GLN A 157 -4.71 -3.05 11.65
N ALA A 158 -4.70 -2.30 10.56
CA ALA A 158 -5.74 -2.38 9.53
C ALA A 158 -5.76 -3.76 8.86
N LEU A 159 -4.60 -4.26 8.43
CA LEU A 159 -4.49 -5.57 7.79
C LEU A 159 -4.92 -6.70 8.73
N LEU A 160 -4.43 -6.70 9.97
CA LEU A 160 -4.85 -7.70 10.96
C LEU A 160 -6.37 -7.68 11.19
N GLY A 161 -6.99 -6.50 11.25
CA GLY A 161 -8.44 -6.36 11.38
C GLY A 161 -9.20 -6.90 10.17
N SER A 162 -8.75 -6.61 8.96
CA SER A 162 -9.36 -7.12 7.73
C SER A 162 -9.20 -8.63 7.59
N LEU A 163 -8.04 -9.18 7.91
CA LEU A 163 -7.80 -10.62 7.92
C LEU A 163 -8.72 -11.35 8.93
N GLU A 164 -8.85 -10.81 10.15
CA GLU A 164 -9.71 -11.38 11.18
C GLU A 164 -11.19 -11.41 10.74
N ARG A 165 -11.70 -10.31 10.14
CA ARG A 165 -13.06 -10.26 9.57
C ARG A 165 -13.25 -11.19 8.36
N SER A 166 -12.19 -11.45 7.60
CA SER A 166 -12.17 -12.41 6.48
C SER A 166 -11.93 -13.86 6.92
N GLY A 167 -12.01 -14.17 8.22
CA GLY A 167 -11.94 -15.52 8.77
C GLY A 167 -10.52 -16.09 8.88
N TRP A 168 -9.48 -15.24 8.86
CA TRP A 168 -8.11 -15.69 9.12
C TRP A 168 -7.87 -15.84 10.64
N ALA A 169 -7.22 -16.91 11.03
CA ALA A 169 -6.77 -17.13 12.41
C ALA A 169 -5.54 -16.26 12.69
N ILE A 170 -5.69 -15.35 13.66
CA ILE A 170 -4.63 -14.50 14.15
C ILE A 170 -4.11 -15.03 15.48
N GLY A 171 -2.80 -15.18 15.61
CA GLY A 171 -2.16 -15.65 16.85
C GLY A 171 -2.52 -14.80 18.08
N ARG A 172 -2.56 -15.44 19.24
CA ARG A 172 -2.76 -14.78 20.54
C ARG A 172 -1.51 -14.98 21.42
N PRO A 173 -0.89 -13.90 21.95
CA PRO A 173 -1.28 -12.49 21.85
C PRO A 173 -1.19 -11.98 20.41
N ARG A 174 -2.03 -10.97 20.07
CA ARG A 174 -2.07 -10.38 18.72
C ARG A 174 -0.69 -9.87 18.31
N PRO A 175 -0.18 -10.20 17.11
CA PRO A 175 1.17 -9.82 16.67
C PRO A 175 1.38 -8.32 16.73
N LYS A 176 2.48 -7.90 17.36
CA LYS A 176 2.87 -6.48 17.47
C LYS A 176 3.66 -6.06 16.23
N PHE A 177 3.44 -4.83 15.80
CA PHE A 177 4.23 -4.23 14.73
C PHE A 177 5.67 -3.98 15.17
N GLY A 178 6.61 -4.29 14.31
CA GLY A 178 8.03 -3.95 14.40
C GLY A 178 8.66 -4.00 13.00
N HIS A 179 9.73 -3.27 12.75
CA HIS A 179 10.49 -3.42 11.52
C HIS A 179 11.16 -4.79 11.48
N GLY A 180 11.04 -5.51 10.38
CA GLY A 180 11.57 -6.88 10.23
C GLY A 180 10.79 -7.95 11.01
N CYS A 181 9.72 -7.59 11.77
CA CYS A 181 8.92 -8.60 12.45
C CYS A 181 8.15 -9.46 11.45
N VAL A 182 8.09 -10.76 11.73
CA VAL A 182 7.30 -11.73 10.95
C VAL A 182 6.19 -12.29 11.82
N ALA A 183 4.99 -12.38 11.27
CA ALA A 183 3.87 -13.10 11.87
C ALA A 183 3.21 -13.99 10.82
N ALA A 184 2.82 -15.19 11.21
CA ALA A 184 2.05 -16.09 10.34
C ALA A 184 0.57 -16.05 10.72
N VAL A 185 -0.30 -16.03 9.71
CA VAL A 185 -1.74 -16.17 9.84
C VAL A 185 -2.24 -17.24 8.89
N SER A 186 -3.36 -17.88 9.21
CA SER A 186 -3.86 -19.02 8.42
C SER A 186 -5.38 -18.97 8.25
N ARG A 187 -5.86 -19.53 7.13
CA ARG A 187 -7.29 -19.75 6.87
C ARG A 187 -7.45 -21.12 6.18
N GLY A 188 -7.88 -22.12 6.94
CA GLY A 188 -7.85 -23.52 6.47
C GLY A 188 -6.42 -23.93 6.11
N ALA A 189 -6.19 -24.41 4.90
CA ALA A 189 -4.86 -24.77 4.40
C ALA A 189 -4.03 -23.58 3.90
N GLN A 190 -4.62 -22.39 3.79
CA GLN A 190 -3.91 -21.20 3.33
C GLN A 190 -3.04 -20.63 4.46
N GLN A 191 -1.83 -20.21 4.09
CA GLN A 191 -0.87 -19.56 4.98
C GLN A 191 -0.48 -18.21 4.39
N LEU A 192 -0.39 -17.17 5.21
CA LEU A 192 0.08 -15.83 4.82
C LEU A 192 1.09 -15.34 5.85
N SER A 193 2.27 -14.96 5.41
CA SER A 193 3.28 -14.31 6.22
C SER A 193 3.09 -12.80 6.20
N LEU A 194 3.04 -12.16 7.37
CA LEU A 194 3.02 -10.70 7.52
C LEU A 194 4.41 -10.24 7.90
N LEU A 195 4.97 -9.31 7.15
CA LEU A 195 6.31 -8.76 7.35
C LEU A 195 6.21 -7.25 7.62
N GLY A 196 6.58 -6.82 8.82
CA GLY A 196 6.54 -5.42 9.22
C GLY A 196 7.72 -4.63 8.65
N CYS A 197 7.47 -3.45 8.10
CA CYS A 197 8.48 -2.51 7.66
C CYS A 197 8.15 -1.10 8.17
N PHE A 198 9.15 -0.33 8.61
CA PHE A 198 8.93 1.09 8.84
C PHE A 198 8.39 1.75 7.56
N HIS A 199 7.48 2.71 7.70
CA HIS A 199 6.89 3.37 6.55
C HIS A 199 7.95 4.15 5.75
N VAL A 200 7.89 4.09 4.43
CA VAL A 200 8.81 4.77 3.49
C VAL A 200 8.61 6.29 3.42
N SER A 201 8.00 6.91 4.44
CA SER A 201 7.77 8.34 4.52
C SER A 201 9.06 9.14 4.64
N GLN A 202 9.04 10.40 4.17
CA GLN A 202 10.16 11.32 4.31
C GLN A 202 10.64 11.43 5.77
N GLN A 203 9.71 11.42 6.73
CA GLN A 203 10.07 11.45 8.16
C GLN A 203 11.00 10.29 8.54
N ASN A 204 10.76 9.08 8.06
CA ASN A 204 11.59 7.93 8.39
C ASN A 204 12.86 7.85 7.55
N THR A 205 12.79 8.23 6.27
CA THR A 205 13.94 8.13 5.37
C THR A 205 14.96 9.24 5.59
N PHE A 206 14.52 10.48 5.88
CA PHE A 206 15.43 11.61 6.14
C PHE A 206 16.09 11.54 7.52
N THR A 207 15.43 10.90 8.50
CA THR A 207 16.00 10.70 9.83
C THR A 207 16.87 9.45 9.95
N GLY A 208 17.00 8.67 8.88
CA GLY A 208 17.74 7.41 8.87
C GLY A 208 17.04 6.27 9.64
N ARG A 209 15.80 6.47 10.09
CA ARG A 209 15.00 5.40 10.72
C ARG A 209 14.71 4.24 9.79
N LEU A 210 14.57 4.53 8.49
CA LEU A 210 14.52 3.55 7.43
C LEU A 210 15.57 3.91 6.36
N THR A 211 16.55 3.05 6.17
CA THR A 211 17.57 3.19 5.13
C THR A 211 17.23 2.36 3.89
N PRO A 212 17.84 2.63 2.72
CA PRO A 212 17.68 1.78 1.54
C PRO A 212 18.02 0.31 1.81
N ALA A 213 19.14 0.03 2.50
CA ALA A 213 19.54 -1.34 2.83
C ALA A 213 18.49 -2.06 3.69
N MET A 214 17.92 -1.38 4.70
CA MET A 214 16.86 -1.97 5.53
C MET A 214 15.60 -2.33 4.72
N LEU A 215 15.24 -1.54 3.70
CA LEU A 215 14.10 -1.86 2.82
C LEU A 215 14.45 -2.99 1.86
N ASP A 216 15.68 -3.01 1.34
CA ASP A 216 16.17 -4.09 0.48
C ASP A 216 16.16 -5.43 1.23
N ASP A 217 16.57 -5.46 2.51
CA ASP A 217 16.53 -6.65 3.38
C ASP A 217 15.08 -7.15 3.57
N VAL A 218 14.13 -6.23 3.82
CA VAL A 218 12.70 -6.58 3.94
C VAL A 218 12.17 -7.19 2.64
N ILE A 219 12.52 -6.63 1.49
CA ILE A 219 12.08 -7.15 0.19
C ILE A 219 12.72 -8.52 -0.09
N ALA A 220 13.99 -8.70 0.20
CA ALA A 220 14.69 -9.98 0.07
C ALA A 220 14.05 -11.06 0.97
N GLN A 221 13.76 -10.73 2.22
CA GLN A 221 13.06 -11.62 3.14
C GLN A 221 11.66 -11.97 2.61
N ALA A 222 10.90 -11.00 2.08
CA ALA A 222 9.59 -11.26 1.51
C ALA A 222 9.67 -12.20 0.29
N LYS A 223 10.65 -12.02 -0.59
CA LYS A 223 10.90 -12.95 -1.72
C LYS A 223 11.16 -14.36 -1.23
N SER A 224 12.01 -14.52 -0.23
CA SER A 224 12.31 -15.82 0.37
C SER A 224 11.06 -16.48 0.96
N LEU A 225 10.27 -15.75 1.76
CA LEU A 225 9.02 -16.23 2.35
C LEU A 225 7.95 -16.58 1.29
N ALA A 226 7.98 -15.90 0.14
CA ALA A 226 7.10 -16.19 -0.99
C ALA A 226 7.56 -17.35 -1.88
N GLY A 227 8.69 -18.00 -1.55
CA GLY A 227 9.27 -19.08 -2.36
C GLY A 227 9.77 -18.59 -3.72
N MET A 228 10.25 -17.34 -3.79
CA MET A 228 10.85 -16.74 -4.98
C MET A 228 12.36 -16.89 -4.87
N SER A 229 12.95 -17.76 -5.68
CA SER A 229 14.40 -17.86 -5.79
C SER A 229 14.98 -16.53 -6.25
N GLY A 230 16.09 -16.12 -5.65
CA GLY A 230 16.83 -14.92 -6.04
C GLY A 230 17.46 -15.05 -7.42
#